data_8870ae21405fa977d391a066eb1fc288
#
_entry.id   8870ae21405fa977d391a066eb1fc288
#
_cell.length_a   1.000
_cell.length_b   1.000
_cell.length_c   1.000
_cell.angle_alpha   90.00
_cell.angle_beta   90.00
_cell.angle_gamma   90.00
#
_symmetry.space_group_name_H-M   'P 1'
#
loop_
_entity.id
_entity.type
_entity.pdbx_description
1 polymer ?
#
loop_
_entity_poly.entity_id
_entity_poly.type
_entity_poly.pdbx_seq_one_letter_code
_entity_poly.pdbx_strand_id
1 'polypeptide(L)'
;FLPEDRVQEIASNLDGLPISLEQALSLRAALNQEKSVYSHSKLMRRSNELSRRYDSGESVIALSKRFDAPPVNTFRAILTGRGWTKTRIKDTLNKNPSKLNQRDREQFELAESVDRVSSVNQTETQSAAEVFEEILCTHFSSLGIRFRRQEELLREQTKEEGRAIITPDLLLLDDVRINGVPCAWIDAKHFFGADLRFPKKKTQKQVDRYVAEYGHGALVYRHGF
;
A
#
# COMPACT_ATOMS: atom_id res chain seq x y z
N PHE A 1 12.54 -10.21 4.22
CA PHE A 1 12.11 -8.92 4.75
C PHE A 1 13.24 -8.33 5.58
N LEU A 2 13.73 -7.15 5.20
CA LEU A 2 14.74 -6.41 5.95
C LEU A 2 14.06 -5.68 7.11
N PRO A 3 14.57 -5.79 8.35
CA PRO A 3 14.06 -5.03 9.49
C PRO A 3 14.23 -3.52 9.25
N GLU A 4 13.32 -2.72 9.77
CA GLU A 4 13.38 -1.26 9.61
C GLU A 4 14.41 -0.57 10.52
N ASP A 5 14.91 -1.27 11.52
CA ASP A 5 16.03 -0.82 12.37
C ASP A 5 17.35 -0.58 11.60
N ARG A 6 17.39 -0.96 10.31
CA ARG A 6 18.54 -0.76 9.42
C ARG A 6 18.42 0.46 8.48
N VAL A 7 17.60 1.44 8.79
CA VAL A 7 17.46 2.65 7.95
C VAL A 7 18.80 3.39 7.81
N GLN A 8 19.58 3.48 8.88
CA GLN A 8 20.91 4.12 8.84
C GLN A 8 21.91 3.33 7.99
N GLU A 9 21.87 2.00 8.06
CA GLU A 9 22.70 1.14 7.20
C GLU A 9 22.33 1.29 5.73
N ILE A 10 21.02 1.39 5.44
CA ILE A 10 20.53 1.69 4.09
C ILE A 10 21.05 3.04 3.64
N ALA A 11 20.92 4.10 4.46
CA ALA A 11 21.41 5.43 4.15
C ALA A 11 22.91 5.43 3.83
N SER A 12 23.74 4.74 4.64
CA SER A 12 25.18 4.64 4.41
C SER A 12 25.52 3.91 3.10
N ASN A 13 24.71 2.92 2.71
CA ASN A 13 24.92 2.17 1.46
C ASN A 13 24.48 2.94 0.21
N LEU A 14 23.75 4.06 0.38
CA LEU A 14 23.31 4.91 -0.73
C LEU A 14 24.32 6.02 -1.06
N ASP A 15 25.39 6.18 -0.28
CA ASP A 15 26.40 7.20 -0.50
C ASP A 15 26.98 7.08 -1.92
N GLY A 16 26.96 8.20 -2.66
CA GLY A 16 27.42 8.24 -4.06
C GLY A 16 26.44 7.72 -5.10
N LEU A 17 25.25 7.26 -4.72
CA LEU A 17 24.21 6.86 -5.66
C LEU A 17 23.23 8.03 -5.92
N PRO A 18 22.69 8.17 -7.15
CA PRO A 18 21.74 9.23 -7.49
C PRO A 18 20.31 8.88 -7.02
N ILE A 19 20.17 8.43 -5.77
CA ILE A 19 18.88 8.06 -5.17
C ILE A 19 18.82 8.55 -3.73
N SER A 20 17.73 9.18 -3.34
CA SER A 20 17.53 9.60 -1.95
C SER A 20 17.11 8.42 -1.05
N LEU A 21 17.33 8.59 0.27
CA LEU A 21 16.86 7.62 1.26
C LEU A 21 15.35 7.39 1.16
N GLU A 22 14.57 8.45 0.97
CA GLU A 22 13.11 8.38 0.83
C GLU A 22 12.70 7.56 -0.41
N GLN A 23 13.37 7.77 -1.53
CA GLN A 23 13.15 6.98 -2.75
C GLN A 23 13.47 5.50 -2.53
N ALA A 24 14.61 5.22 -1.90
CA ALA A 24 15.04 3.84 -1.60
C ALA A 24 14.07 3.14 -0.64
N LEU A 25 13.59 3.82 0.40
CA LEU A 25 12.60 3.28 1.34
C LEU A 25 11.24 3.05 0.66
N SER A 26 10.83 3.95 -0.21
CA SER A 26 9.59 3.81 -1.00
C SER A 26 9.70 2.63 -1.98
N LEU A 27 10.81 2.49 -2.68
CA LEU A 27 11.07 1.34 -3.56
C LEU A 27 11.07 0.02 -2.77
N ARG A 28 11.69 -0.01 -1.59
CA ARG A 28 11.69 -1.16 -0.69
C ARG A 28 10.27 -1.53 -0.25
N ALA A 29 9.43 -0.53 0.09
CA ALA A 29 8.04 -0.78 0.45
C ALA A 29 7.26 -1.40 -0.71
N ALA A 30 7.44 -0.89 -1.94
CA ALA A 30 6.83 -1.44 -3.14
C ALA A 30 7.27 -2.89 -3.42
N LEU A 31 8.56 -3.20 -3.29
CA LEU A 31 9.10 -4.57 -3.42
C LEU A 31 8.52 -5.52 -2.39
N ASN A 32 8.43 -5.10 -1.13
CA ASN A 32 7.83 -5.90 -0.06
C ASN A 32 6.35 -6.16 -0.31
N GLN A 33 5.62 -5.16 -0.79
CA GLN A 33 4.21 -5.31 -1.16
C GLN A 33 4.04 -6.30 -2.32
N GLU A 34 4.82 -6.17 -3.39
CA GLU A 34 4.81 -7.09 -4.52
C GLU A 34 5.09 -8.53 -4.08
N LYS A 35 6.14 -8.72 -3.28
CA LYS A 35 6.50 -10.02 -2.72
C LYS A 35 5.37 -10.61 -1.87
N SER A 36 4.74 -9.80 -1.04
CA SER A 36 3.61 -10.22 -0.20
C SER A 36 2.43 -10.69 -1.03
N VAL A 37 2.09 -9.98 -2.10
CA VAL A 37 0.98 -10.33 -2.99
C VAL A 37 1.25 -11.63 -3.73
N TYR A 38 2.42 -11.78 -4.34
CA TYR A 38 2.74 -12.96 -5.14
C TYR A 38 3.09 -14.19 -4.30
N SER A 39 3.62 -14.03 -3.10
CA SER A 39 3.89 -15.15 -2.20
C SER A 39 2.66 -15.63 -1.42
N HIS A 40 1.59 -14.83 -1.35
CA HIS A 40 0.41 -15.14 -0.54
C HIS A 40 -0.20 -16.51 -0.86
N SER A 41 -0.46 -16.81 -2.13
CA SER A 41 -1.05 -18.11 -2.52
C SER A 41 -0.11 -19.29 -2.22
N LYS A 42 1.21 -19.11 -2.37
CA LYS A 42 2.21 -20.12 -2.00
C LYS A 42 2.21 -20.38 -0.50
N LEU A 43 2.13 -19.30 0.29
CA LEU A 43 2.03 -19.37 1.75
C LEU A 43 0.76 -20.11 2.20
N MET A 44 -0.39 -19.76 1.61
CA MET A 44 -1.68 -20.39 1.95
C MET A 44 -1.70 -21.89 1.62
N ARG A 45 -1.08 -22.34 0.53
CA ARG A 45 -0.95 -23.78 0.21
C ARG A 45 -0.17 -24.56 1.26
N ARG A 46 0.70 -23.88 2.01
CA ARG A 46 1.52 -24.47 3.08
C ARG A 46 0.95 -24.23 4.48
N SER A 47 -0.28 -23.75 4.59
CA SER A 47 -0.93 -23.40 5.86
C SER A 47 -0.94 -24.56 6.88
N ASN A 48 -1.20 -25.79 6.43
CA ASN A 48 -1.18 -26.97 7.29
C ASN A 48 0.22 -27.29 7.82
N GLU A 49 1.26 -27.08 7.03
CA GLU A 49 2.66 -27.25 7.47
C GLU A 49 3.02 -26.16 8.49
N LEU A 50 2.66 -24.91 8.21
CA LEU A 50 2.88 -23.78 9.10
C LEU A 50 2.21 -24.00 10.46
N SER A 51 0.95 -24.43 10.47
CA SER A 51 0.22 -24.73 11.69
C SER A 51 0.92 -25.82 12.50
N ARG A 52 1.27 -26.96 11.89
CA ARG A 52 1.96 -28.07 12.59
C ARG A 52 3.28 -27.62 13.21
N ARG A 53 4.11 -26.87 12.49
CA ARG A 53 5.39 -26.36 12.99
C ARG A 53 5.20 -25.37 14.14
N TYR A 54 4.23 -24.48 13.99
CA TYR A 54 3.88 -23.54 15.04
C TYR A 54 3.40 -24.27 16.30
N ASP A 55 2.54 -25.26 16.16
CA ASP A 55 2.01 -26.06 17.27
C ASP A 55 3.10 -26.93 17.93
N SER A 56 4.16 -27.29 17.19
CA SER A 56 5.35 -27.97 17.75
C SER A 56 6.36 -27.03 18.43
N GLY A 57 6.07 -25.72 18.51
CA GLY A 57 6.86 -24.77 19.29
C GLY A 57 7.62 -23.71 18.49
N GLU A 58 7.68 -23.80 17.14
CA GLU A 58 8.33 -22.75 16.34
C GLU A 58 7.61 -21.40 16.50
N SER A 59 8.35 -20.29 16.58
CA SER A 59 7.76 -18.95 16.67
C SER A 59 7.27 -18.44 15.31
N VAL A 60 6.32 -17.50 15.32
CA VAL A 60 5.83 -16.87 14.08
C VAL A 60 6.96 -16.17 13.33
N ILE A 61 7.91 -15.57 14.03
CA ILE A 61 9.06 -14.89 13.41
C ILE A 61 10.02 -15.87 12.74
N ALA A 62 10.28 -17.02 13.38
CA ALA A 62 11.12 -18.07 12.79
C ALA A 62 10.47 -18.63 11.52
N LEU A 63 9.16 -18.88 11.56
CA LEU A 63 8.39 -19.32 10.40
C LEU A 63 8.33 -18.26 9.29
N SER A 64 8.12 -16.99 9.63
CA SER A 64 8.16 -15.86 8.70
C SER A 64 9.48 -15.82 7.92
N LYS A 65 10.61 -15.93 8.61
CA LYS A 65 11.95 -15.98 7.99
C LYS A 65 12.11 -17.21 7.10
N ARG A 66 11.73 -18.39 7.60
CA ARG A 66 11.84 -19.68 6.87
C ARG A 66 11.03 -19.68 5.57
N PHE A 67 9.82 -19.13 5.60
CA PHE A 67 8.90 -19.11 4.48
C PHE A 67 9.00 -17.82 3.64
N ASP A 68 9.90 -16.94 4.05
CA ASP A 68 10.14 -15.63 3.40
C ASP A 68 8.82 -14.86 3.15
N ALA A 69 8.03 -14.72 4.21
CA ALA A 69 6.72 -14.08 4.18
C ALA A 69 6.54 -13.09 5.33
N PRO A 70 5.69 -12.06 5.20
CA PRO A 70 5.42 -11.14 6.30
C PRO A 70 4.92 -11.87 7.56
N PRO A 71 5.35 -11.45 8.75
CA PRO A 71 4.98 -12.12 10.01
C PRO A 71 3.47 -12.22 10.22
N VAL A 72 2.71 -11.15 10.02
CA VAL A 72 1.24 -11.16 10.17
C VAL A 72 0.58 -12.08 9.13
N ASN A 73 1.06 -12.09 7.88
CA ASN A 73 0.56 -13.01 6.87
C ASN A 73 0.88 -14.48 7.21
N THR A 74 2.05 -14.72 7.80
CA THR A 74 2.45 -16.05 8.31
C THR A 74 1.51 -16.49 9.43
N PHE A 75 1.20 -15.61 10.40
CA PHE A 75 0.25 -15.92 11.46
C PHE A 75 -1.17 -16.20 10.93
N ARG A 76 -1.64 -15.40 9.97
CA ARG A 76 -2.92 -15.67 9.29
C ARG A 76 -2.94 -17.04 8.60
N ALA A 77 -1.83 -17.44 7.97
CA ALA A 77 -1.71 -18.76 7.35
C ALA A 77 -1.73 -19.90 8.39
N ILE A 78 -1.12 -19.70 9.58
CA ILE A 78 -1.18 -20.65 10.70
C ILE A 78 -2.64 -20.85 11.12
N LEU A 79 -3.40 -19.77 11.35
CA LEU A 79 -4.81 -19.85 11.70
C LEU A 79 -5.65 -20.52 10.61
N THR A 80 -5.33 -20.27 9.34
CA THR A 80 -5.97 -20.96 8.21
C THR A 80 -5.70 -22.46 8.25
N GLY A 81 -4.48 -22.88 8.54
CA GLY A 81 -4.10 -24.30 8.71
C GLY A 81 -4.80 -24.99 9.89
N ARG A 82 -5.24 -24.22 10.89
CA ARG A 82 -6.10 -24.69 12.00
C ARG A 82 -7.60 -24.71 11.62
N GLY A 83 -7.95 -24.48 10.36
CA GLY A 83 -9.33 -24.49 9.89
C GLY A 83 -10.14 -23.22 10.16
N TRP A 84 -9.49 -22.10 10.52
CA TRP A 84 -10.22 -20.85 10.71
C TRP A 84 -10.64 -20.25 9.37
N THR A 85 -11.88 -19.77 9.31
CA THR A 85 -12.37 -19.05 8.13
C THR A 85 -11.71 -17.67 8.01
N LYS A 86 -11.64 -17.15 6.78
CA LYS A 86 -11.09 -15.82 6.50
C LYS A 86 -11.80 -14.72 7.30
N THR A 87 -13.13 -14.81 7.43
CA THR A 87 -13.93 -13.88 8.22
C THR A 87 -13.56 -13.95 9.70
N ARG A 88 -13.51 -15.16 10.26
CA ARG A 88 -13.12 -15.35 11.67
C ARG A 88 -11.73 -14.79 11.96
N ILE A 89 -10.76 -15.04 11.09
CA ILE A 89 -9.39 -14.50 11.21
C ILE A 89 -9.43 -12.98 11.22
N LYS A 90 -10.10 -12.36 10.25
CA LYS A 90 -10.21 -10.90 10.15
C LYS A 90 -10.84 -10.29 11.40
N ASP A 91 -11.98 -10.83 11.85
CA ASP A 91 -12.70 -10.29 13.01
C ASP A 91 -11.94 -10.49 14.32
N THR A 92 -11.27 -11.64 14.48
CA THR A 92 -10.46 -11.88 15.68
C THR A 92 -9.26 -10.98 15.73
N LEU A 93 -8.46 -10.90 14.67
CA LEU A 93 -7.22 -10.12 14.69
C LEU A 93 -7.48 -8.62 14.74
N ASN A 94 -8.49 -8.11 14.04
CA ASN A 94 -8.73 -6.65 13.96
C ASN A 94 -9.61 -6.11 15.11
N LYS A 95 -10.55 -6.92 15.63
CA LYS A 95 -11.55 -6.41 16.58
C LYS A 95 -11.43 -7.03 17.97
N ASN A 96 -10.98 -8.27 18.08
CA ASN A 96 -11.03 -9.05 19.30
C ASN A 96 -9.80 -9.94 19.51
N PRO A 97 -8.56 -9.40 19.56
CA PRO A 97 -7.35 -10.20 19.77
C PRO A 97 -7.35 -10.97 21.09
N SER A 98 -8.13 -10.48 22.08
CA SER A 98 -8.33 -11.14 23.36
C SER A 98 -8.96 -12.54 23.29
N LYS A 99 -9.58 -12.89 22.16
CA LYS A 99 -10.12 -14.24 21.91
C LYS A 99 -9.05 -15.26 21.52
N LEU A 100 -7.84 -14.83 21.26
CA LEU A 100 -6.69 -15.72 21.07
C LEU A 100 -6.27 -16.29 22.43
N ASN A 101 -5.73 -17.52 22.43
CA ASN A 101 -5.05 -18.02 23.61
C ASN A 101 -3.80 -17.18 23.91
N GLN A 102 -3.21 -17.33 25.08
CA GLN A 102 -2.09 -16.49 25.52
C GLN A 102 -0.92 -16.53 24.52
N ARG A 103 -0.47 -17.72 24.12
CA ARG A 103 0.64 -17.88 23.18
C ARG A 103 0.34 -17.24 21.82
N ASP A 104 -0.85 -17.46 21.28
CA ASP A 104 -1.24 -16.91 19.99
C ASP A 104 -1.29 -15.38 20.03
N ARG A 105 -1.73 -14.81 21.17
CA ARG A 105 -1.75 -13.35 21.38
C ARG A 105 -0.34 -12.78 21.40
N GLU A 106 0.54 -13.32 22.22
CA GLU A 106 1.94 -12.89 22.31
C GLU A 106 2.65 -12.99 20.94
N GLN A 107 2.42 -14.07 20.21
CA GLN A 107 3.01 -14.28 18.90
C GLN A 107 2.40 -13.35 17.83
N PHE A 108 1.13 -12.98 17.96
CA PHE A 108 0.49 -12.01 17.08
C PHE A 108 0.99 -10.59 17.35
N GLU A 109 1.07 -10.16 18.61
CA GLU A 109 1.65 -8.87 19.01
C GLU A 109 3.10 -8.74 18.54
N LEU A 110 3.90 -9.81 18.70
CA LEU A 110 5.26 -9.85 18.18
C LEU A 110 5.28 -9.77 16.64
N ALA A 111 4.35 -10.44 15.94
CA ALA A 111 4.23 -10.36 14.50
C ALA A 111 3.88 -8.93 14.05
N GLU A 112 2.93 -8.26 14.71
CA GLU A 112 2.56 -6.88 14.41
C GLU A 112 3.70 -5.89 14.66
N SER A 113 4.42 -6.04 15.75
CA SER A 113 5.54 -5.14 16.09
C SER A 113 6.69 -5.18 15.07
N VAL A 114 6.86 -6.31 14.38
CA VAL A 114 7.93 -6.53 13.38
C VAL A 114 7.42 -6.37 11.94
N ASP A 115 6.11 -6.52 11.72
CA ASP A 115 5.50 -6.49 10.39
C ASP A 115 5.20 -5.06 9.94
N ARG A 116 6.03 -4.54 9.06
CA ARG A 116 5.88 -3.20 8.47
C ARG A 116 5.10 -3.19 7.15
N VAL A 117 4.64 -4.36 6.69
CA VAL A 117 3.78 -4.48 5.48
C VAL A 117 2.31 -4.39 5.85
N SER A 118 1.96 -4.70 7.10
CA SER A 118 0.60 -4.60 7.60
C SER A 118 0.33 -3.24 8.26
N SER A 119 -0.87 -2.87 8.31
CA SER A 119 -1.60 -1.65 8.61
C SER A 119 -1.07 -0.63 9.66
N VAL A 120 0.00 -0.86 10.38
CA VAL A 120 0.42 0.01 11.51
C VAL A 120 0.81 1.41 11.03
N ASN A 121 1.32 1.55 9.81
CA ASN A 121 1.71 2.86 9.24
C ASN A 121 0.71 3.39 8.19
N GLN A 122 -0.49 2.83 8.06
CA GLN A 122 -1.45 3.32 7.06
C GLN A 122 -1.90 4.75 7.37
N THR A 123 -2.09 5.11 8.64
CA THR A 123 -2.53 6.45 9.03
C THR A 123 -1.48 7.52 8.70
N GLU A 124 -0.21 7.27 9.04
CA GLU A 124 0.87 8.21 8.72
C GLU A 124 1.09 8.34 7.20
N THR A 125 1.05 7.22 6.49
CA THR A 125 1.18 7.20 5.03
C THR A 125 -0.01 7.91 4.36
N GLN A 126 -1.20 7.75 4.89
CA GLN A 126 -2.40 8.41 4.39
C GLN A 126 -2.33 9.93 4.65
N SER A 127 -1.97 10.36 5.86
CA SER A 127 -1.78 11.78 6.16
C SER A 127 -0.73 12.45 5.28
N ALA A 128 0.38 11.75 5.01
CA ALA A 128 1.42 12.25 4.11
C ALA A 128 0.95 12.32 2.63
N ALA A 129 0.09 11.41 2.20
CA ALA A 129 -0.54 11.46 0.88
C ALA A 129 -1.50 12.65 0.77
N GLU A 130 -2.36 12.87 1.78
CA GLU A 130 -3.28 14.00 1.84
C GLU A 130 -2.54 15.36 1.80
N VAL A 131 -1.40 15.47 2.52
CA VAL A 131 -0.54 16.66 2.45
C VAL A 131 0.03 16.87 1.04
N PHE A 132 0.43 15.81 0.36
CA PHE A 132 0.95 15.90 -1.00
C PHE A 132 -0.13 16.32 -2.02
N GLU A 133 -1.34 15.80 -1.88
CA GLU A 133 -2.50 16.21 -2.67
C GLU A 133 -2.82 17.71 -2.45
N GLU A 134 -2.78 18.19 -1.19
CA GLU A 134 -3.01 19.60 -0.86
C GLU A 134 -1.93 20.52 -1.45
N ILE A 135 -0.67 20.08 -1.48
CA ILE A 135 0.42 20.82 -2.15
C ILE A 135 0.10 20.98 -3.64
N LEU A 136 -0.36 19.93 -4.31
CA LEU A 136 -0.74 19.99 -5.72
C LEU A 136 -1.95 20.93 -5.93
N CYS A 137 -2.98 20.82 -5.10
CA CYS A 137 -4.14 21.71 -5.14
C CYS A 137 -3.71 23.19 -4.99
N THR A 138 -2.86 23.48 -4.03
CA THR A 138 -2.33 24.83 -3.79
C THR A 138 -1.52 25.32 -4.99
N HIS A 139 -0.68 24.47 -5.57
CA HIS A 139 0.11 24.81 -6.77
C HIS A 139 -0.78 25.16 -7.96
N PHE A 140 -1.74 24.31 -8.32
CA PHE A 140 -2.65 24.59 -9.44
C PHE A 140 -3.52 25.82 -9.19
N SER A 141 -3.99 26.03 -7.96
CA SER A 141 -4.70 27.25 -7.58
C SER A 141 -3.85 28.51 -7.74
N SER A 142 -2.57 28.46 -7.38
CA SER A 142 -1.65 29.60 -7.52
C SER A 142 -1.37 29.96 -8.99
N LEU A 143 -1.54 29.02 -9.89
CA LEU A 143 -1.48 29.23 -11.33
C LEU A 143 -2.81 29.74 -11.93
N GLY A 144 -3.83 29.93 -11.10
CA GLY A 144 -5.16 30.34 -11.54
C GLY A 144 -5.97 29.27 -12.25
N ILE A 145 -5.53 28.00 -12.19
CA ILE A 145 -6.20 26.87 -12.84
C ILE A 145 -7.35 26.41 -11.97
N ARG A 146 -8.55 26.32 -12.55
CA ARG A 146 -9.74 25.79 -11.90
C ARG A 146 -9.74 24.26 -11.98
N PHE A 147 -10.16 23.61 -10.90
CA PHE A 147 -10.30 22.17 -10.84
C PHE A 147 -11.38 21.78 -9.82
N ARG A 148 -11.83 20.53 -9.90
CA ARG A 148 -12.67 19.88 -8.90
C ARG A 148 -11.83 18.86 -8.13
N ARG A 149 -12.00 18.81 -6.82
CA ARG A 149 -11.31 17.86 -5.94
C ARG A 149 -12.01 16.50 -5.92
N GLN A 150 -11.27 15.48 -5.57
CA GLN A 150 -11.77 14.11 -5.40
C GLN A 150 -13.03 14.04 -4.53
N GLU A 151 -13.05 14.78 -3.40
CA GLU A 151 -14.20 14.79 -2.49
C GLU A 151 -15.49 15.33 -3.13
N GLU A 152 -15.38 16.32 -3.98
CA GLU A 152 -16.52 16.89 -4.71
C GLU A 152 -17.08 15.88 -5.69
N LEU A 153 -16.20 15.25 -6.47
CA LEU A 153 -16.57 14.20 -7.42
C LEU A 153 -17.18 13.00 -6.70
N LEU A 154 -16.62 12.61 -5.55
CA LEU A 154 -17.12 11.52 -4.71
C LEU A 154 -18.57 11.79 -4.25
N ARG A 155 -18.83 13.00 -3.74
CA ARG A 155 -20.17 13.38 -3.26
C ARG A 155 -21.20 13.37 -4.38
N GLU A 156 -20.85 13.93 -5.53
CA GLU A 156 -21.73 13.99 -6.70
C GLU A 156 -22.03 12.59 -7.24
N GLN A 157 -21.01 11.81 -7.55
CA GLN A 157 -21.19 10.45 -8.08
C GLN A 157 -21.92 9.54 -7.09
N THR A 158 -21.69 9.69 -5.78
CA THR A 158 -22.43 8.92 -4.77
C THR A 158 -23.90 9.29 -4.76
N LYS A 159 -24.25 10.57 -4.99
CA LYS A 159 -25.62 11.04 -5.06
C LYS A 159 -26.33 10.54 -6.32
N GLU A 160 -25.64 10.53 -7.45
CA GLU A 160 -26.23 10.18 -8.76
C GLU A 160 -26.25 8.67 -9.00
N GLU A 161 -25.14 7.98 -8.70
CA GLU A 161 -24.90 6.56 -9.03
C GLU A 161 -24.94 5.63 -7.80
N GLY A 162 -25.17 6.19 -6.60
CA GLY A 162 -25.13 5.43 -5.35
C GLY A 162 -23.75 5.03 -4.88
N ARG A 163 -22.68 5.33 -5.64
CA ARG A 163 -21.28 5.05 -5.32
C ARG A 163 -20.31 5.92 -6.11
N ALA A 164 -19.10 6.09 -5.60
CA ALA A 164 -18.01 6.64 -6.39
C ALA A 164 -17.59 5.70 -7.52
N ILE A 165 -17.39 6.22 -8.72
CA ILE A 165 -17.01 5.46 -9.90
C ILE A 165 -15.59 5.84 -10.34
N ILE A 166 -15.36 7.11 -10.66
CA ILE A 166 -14.10 7.63 -11.22
C ILE A 166 -13.81 9.00 -10.61
N THR A 167 -12.88 9.05 -9.68
CA THR A 167 -12.56 10.26 -8.91
C THR A 167 -11.05 10.48 -8.86
N PRO A 168 -10.44 11.16 -9.86
CA PRO A 168 -9.07 11.63 -9.76
C PRO A 168 -8.93 12.64 -8.63
N ASP A 169 -7.70 12.86 -8.14
CA ASP A 169 -7.46 13.81 -7.06
C ASP A 169 -7.80 15.25 -7.49
N LEU A 170 -7.45 15.63 -8.73
CA LEU A 170 -7.88 16.88 -9.37
C LEU A 170 -8.46 16.58 -10.76
N LEU A 171 -9.69 17.00 -11.00
CA LEU A 171 -10.28 17.08 -12.34
C LEU A 171 -10.17 18.53 -12.83
N LEU A 172 -9.34 18.79 -13.86
CA LEU A 172 -9.06 20.13 -14.36
C LEU A 172 -10.22 20.65 -15.21
N LEU A 173 -10.59 21.91 -15.02
CA LEU A 173 -11.70 22.56 -15.74
C LEU A 173 -11.23 23.52 -16.83
N ASP A 174 -9.94 23.79 -16.88
CA ASP A 174 -9.32 24.66 -17.89
C ASP A 174 -8.47 23.83 -18.88
N ASP A 175 -8.16 24.38 -20.07
CA ASP A 175 -7.27 23.73 -21.04
C ASP A 175 -5.82 23.77 -20.55
N VAL A 176 -5.43 22.76 -19.82
CA VAL A 176 -4.08 22.60 -19.28
C VAL A 176 -3.26 21.68 -20.17
N ARG A 177 -2.01 22.06 -20.41
CA ARG A 177 -1.05 21.22 -21.13
C ARG A 177 0.22 21.04 -20.31
N ILE A 178 0.65 19.80 -20.17
CA ILE A 178 1.93 19.45 -19.54
C ILE A 178 2.85 18.93 -20.64
N ASN A 179 3.98 19.60 -20.85
CA ASN A 179 4.92 19.28 -21.95
C ASN A 179 4.22 19.21 -23.33
N GLY A 180 3.23 20.08 -23.57
CA GLY A 180 2.45 20.12 -24.82
C GLY A 180 1.33 19.08 -24.93
N VAL A 181 1.22 18.15 -24.00
CA VAL A 181 0.15 17.13 -23.98
C VAL A 181 -1.05 17.67 -23.20
N PRO A 182 -2.28 17.61 -23.74
CA PRO A 182 -3.49 17.97 -23.00
C PRO A 182 -3.61 17.15 -21.70
N CYS A 183 -4.03 17.80 -20.62
CA CYS A 183 -4.15 17.17 -19.32
C CYS A 183 -5.49 17.53 -18.68
N ALA A 184 -6.40 16.57 -18.56
CA ALA A 184 -7.73 16.74 -17.99
C ALA A 184 -7.80 16.38 -16.50
N TRP A 185 -6.86 15.60 -16.00
CA TRP A 185 -6.86 15.18 -14.60
C TRP A 185 -5.44 14.98 -14.06
N ILE A 186 -5.29 15.15 -12.76
CA ILE A 186 -4.07 14.87 -12.01
C ILE A 186 -4.38 13.84 -10.93
N ASP A 187 -3.49 12.87 -10.75
CA ASP A 187 -3.58 11.89 -9.68
C ASP A 187 -2.22 11.79 -8.97
N ALA A 188 -2.23 12.08 -7.67
CA ALA A 188 -1.06 12.15 -6.81
C ALA A 188 -0.64 10.76 -6.33
N LYS A 189 0.64 10.47 -6.41
CA LYS A 189 1.22 9.21 -5.93
C LYS A 189 2.31 9.49 -4.90
N HIS A 190 1.97 9.33 -3.63
CA HIS A 190 2.91 9.53 -2.52
C HIS A 190 3.87 8.35 -2.35
N PHE A 191 4.45 7.87 -3.47
CA PHE A 191 5.46 6.81 -3.49
C PHE A 191 6.35 6.93 -4.74
N PHE A 192 7.44 6.17 -4.78
CA PHE A 192 8.31 6.07 -5.95
C PHE A 192 7.62 5.23 -7.04
N GLY A 193 7.60 5.72 -8.27
CA GLY A 193 6.97 5.09 -9.42
C GLY A 193 7.76 3.89 -9.97
N ALA A 194 7.99 2.89 -9.11
CA ALA A 194 8.76 1.71 -9.47
C ALA A 194 8.11 0.86 -10.58
N ASP A 195 8.90 0.41 -11.56
CA ASP A 195 8.45 -0.51 -12.60
C ASP A 195 8.33 -1.95 -12.07
N LEU A 196 7.45 -2.15 -11.08
CA LEU A 196 7.11 -3.43 -10.49
C LEU A 196 5.74 -3.89 -10.97
N ARG A 197 5.57 -5.20 -11.16
CA ARG A 197 4.35 -5.78 -11.77
C ARG A 197 3.07 -5.42 -11.02
N PHE A 198 3.08 -5.49 -9.69
CA PHE A 198 1.89 -5.26 -8.89
C PHE A 198 1.45 -3.79 -8.88
N PRO A 199 2.30 -2.81 -8.48
CA PRO A 199 1.92 -1.40 -8.51
C PRO A 199 1.63 -0.93 -9.94
N LYS A 200 2.43 -1.32 -10.94
CA LYS A 200 2.21 -0.98 -12.35
C LYS A 200 0.85 -1.44 -12.84
N LYS A 201 0.48 -2.70 -12.60
CA LYS A 201 -0.84 -3.23 -13.00
C LYS A 201 -1.99 -2.50 -12.33
N LYS A 202 -1.85 -2.16 -11.05
CA LYS A 202 -2.87 -1.41 -10.30
C LYS A 202 -3.04 0.01 -10.86
N THR A 203 -1.93 0.70 -11.06
CA THR A 203 -1.91 2.06 -11.60
C THR A 203 -2.41 2.10 -13.03
N GLN A 204 -1.97 1.17 -13.90
CA GLN A 204 -2.44 1.09 -15.28
C GLN A 204 -3.97 0.93 -15.34
N LYS A 205 -4.53 0.02 -14.56
CA LYS A 205 -5.99 -0.16 -14.50
C LYS A 205 -6.73 1.11 -14.06
N GLN A 206 -6.15 1.92 -13.19
CA GLN A 206 -6.71 3.19 -12.76
C GLN A 206 -6.64 4.21 -13.91
N VAL A 207 -5.46 4.35 -14.53
CA VAL A 207 -5.24 5.26 -15.68
C VAL A 207 -6.16 4.93 -16.84
N ASP A 208 -6.29 3.65 -17.20
CA ASP A 208 -7.17 3.22 -18.31
C ASP A 208 -8.62 3.70 -18.08
N ARG A 209 -9.11 3.64 -16.84
CA ARG A 209 -10.45 4.14 -16.49
C ARG A 209 -10.56 5.66 -16.56
N TYR A 210 -9.55 6.37 -16.08
CA TYR A 210 -9.52 7.83 -16.11
C TYR A 210 -9.42 8.36 -17.54
N VAL A 211 -8.59 7.71 -18.36
CA VAL A 211 -8.44 8.07 -19.78
C VAL A 211 -9.73 7.80 -20.56
N ALA A 212 -10.42 6.69 -20.28
CA ALA A 212 -11.69 6.39 -20.94
C ALA A 212 -12.79 7.41 -20.63
N GLU A 213 -12.79 7.99 -19.43
CA GLU A 213 -13.81 8.94 -18.97
C GLU A 213 -13.45 10.40 -19.28
N TYR A 214 -12.22 10.81 -19.01
CA TYR A 214 -11.81 12.21 -19.05
C TYR A 214 -10.76 12.54 -20.12
N GLY A 215 -10.23 11.54 -20.82
CA GLY A 215 -9.11 11.71 -21.73
C GLY A 215 -7.74 11.70 -21.01
N HIS A 216 -6.74 12.35 -21.64
CA HIS A 216 -5.38 12.36 -21.12
C HIS A 216 -5.27 13.09 -19.78
N GLY A 217 -4.39 12.61 -18.92
CA GLY A 217 -4.08 13.21 -17.62
C GLY A 217 -2.66 12.87 -17.19
N ALA A 218 -2.33 13.19 -15.94
CA ALA A 218 -0.99 12.98 -15.42
C ALA A 218 -0.99 12.31 -14.05
N LEU A 219 -0.03 11.42 -13.84
CA LEU A 219 0.36 10.91 -12.54
C LEU A 219 1.53 11.74 -12.02
N VAL A 220 1.43 12.22 -10.80
CA VAL A 220 2.50 12.97 -10.14
C VAL A 220 3.06 12.15 -8.99
N TYR A 221 4.29 11.68 -9.15
CA TYR A 221 4.97 10.87 -8.14
C TYR A 221 5.83 11.75 -7.24
N ARG A 222 5.57 11.75 -5.92
CA ARG A 222 6.34 12.54 -4.96
C ARG A 222 7.83 12.20 -4.94
N HIS A 223 8.15 10.92 -5.05
CA HIS A 223 9.53 10.45 -4.96
C HIS A 223 10.18 10.16 -6.33
N GLY A 224 9.54 10.60 -7.44
CA GLY A 224 10.01 10.32 -8.81
C GLY A 224 9.64 8.91 -9.31
N PHE A 225 10.16 8.57 -10.47
CA PHE A 225 9.92 7.29 -11.16
C PHE A 225 11.12 6.93 -12.04
#